data_44a586e8a7c19c9b1f877d8fe6bad559
#
_entry.id   44a586e8a7c19c9b1f877d8fe6bad559
#
_cell.length_a   1.000
_cell.length_b   1.000
_cell.length_c   1.000
_cell.angle_alpha   90.00
_cell.angle_beta   90.00
_cell.angle_gamma   90.00
#
_symmetry.space_group_name_H-M   'P 1'
#
loop_
_entity.id
_entity.type
_entity.pdbx_description
1 polymer ?
#
loop_
_entity_poly.entity_id
_entity_poly.type
_entity_poly.pdbx_seq_one_letter_code
_entity_poly.pdbx_strand_id
1 'polypeptide(L)'
;METMTISQLSKAYGVTTRTLRYYEEIGLIESVKKEDYAYRTYDDATARRLQQIILLRKLRIKLQDIARILQNNQTIIAIEVFEECLKDVSEEIKALDTIRYLYEKLLMQLRESITESGMLGVVKNDVLLETIQSLPLIKTKLKEDKVRMEDLNKVNENIQRLRDEEVRIIYLPSVTVASAHYIGENPEDQAQAILNQFVKEQKLNETNKGFRVFGFNNPSPKRLGEVYGYEFCVTIPEEYEVPKPLEKKILEGGMYAVYCIKMGDFEKWPLLWKWVEASQEYDYDKREPLGMDGALEEHLNAPLYYVQSGEEQKFIQLDLMVPIRQKK
;
A
#
# COMPACT_ATOMS: atom_id res chain seq x y z
N MET A 1 -25.00 -2.45 21.69
CA MET A 1 -23.89 -1.70 21.07
C MET A 1 -22.62 -2.06 21.82
N GLU A 2 -21.65 -2.61 21.13
CA GLU A 2 -20.33 -2.88 21.71
C GLU A 2 -19.63 -1.55 22.01
N THR A 3 -19.24 -1.35 23.25
CA THR A 3 -18.50 -0.16 23.67
C THR A 3 -17.10 -0.55 24.08
N MET A 4 -16.10 0.21 23.66
CA MET A 4 -14.69 -0.01 24.00
C MET A 4 -14.29 0.83 25.21
N THR A 5 -13.44 0.27 26.09
CA THR A 5 -12.76 1.06 27.11
C THR A 5 -11.66 1.92 26.49
N ILE A 6 -11.19 2.96 27.21
CA ILE A 6 -10.09 3.81 26.75
C ILE A 6 -8.83 3.01 26.39
N SER A 7 -8.55 1.95 27.14
CA SER A 7 -7.39 1.07 26.88
C SER A 7 -7.57 0.23 25.63
N GLN A 8 -8.79 -0.27 25.37
CA GLN A 8 -9.12 -1.01 24.15
C GLN A 8 -9.07 -0.09 22.94
N LEU A 9 -9.68 1.11 23.02
CA LEU A 9 -9.64 2.12 21.97
C LEU A 9 -8.19 2.57 21.68
N SER A 10 -7.40 2.81 22.73
CA SER A 10 -5.98 3.12 22.64
C SER A 10 -5.20 2.04 21.88
N LYS A 11 -5.40 0.78 22.23
CA LYS A 11 -4.73 -0.35 21.58
C LYS A 11 -5.21 -0.57 20.15
N ALA A 12 -6.52 -0.48 19.89
CA ALA A 12 -7.10 -0.70 18.57
C ALA A 12 -6.66 0.34 17.53
N TYR A 13 -6.54 1.60 17.96
CA TYR A 13 -6.18 2.71 17.07
C TYR A 13 -4.74 3.20 17.25
N GLY A 14 -3.95 2.57 18.13
CA GLY A 14 -2.55 2.90 18.39
C GLY A 14 -2.34 4.34 18.91
N VAL A 15 -3.34 4.95 19.51
CA VAL A 15 -3.30 6.30 20.08
C VAL A 15 -3.14 6.19 21.59
N THR A 16 -2.22 6.95 22.19
CA THR A 16 -2.03 6.87 23.64
C THR A 16 -3.29 7.27 24.39
N THR A 17 -3.53 6.69 25.57
CA THR A 17 -4.66 7.09 26.43
C THR A 17 -4.61 8.57 26.82
N ARG A 18 -3.39 9.14 26.89
CA ARG A 18 -3.18 10.58 27.09
C ARG A 18 -3.71 11.40 25.92
N THR A 19 -3.43 10.97 24.70
CA THR A 19 -3.93 11.62 23.47
C THR A 19 -5.45 11.54 23.39
N LEU A 20 -6.05 10.40 23.73
CA LEU A 20 -7.50 10.22 23.76
C LEU A 20 -8.16 11.15 24.78
N ARG A 21 -7.59 11.29 25.97
CA ARG A 21 -8.06 12.24 26.98
C ARG A 21 -7.98 13.68 26.50
N TYR A 22 -6.88 14.03 25.83
CA TYR A 22 -6.72 15.36 25.26
C TYR A 22 -7.76 15.64 24.15
N TYR A 23 -8.04 14.66 23.28
CA TYR A 23 -9.10 14.80 22.26
C TYR A 23 -10.49 14.94 22.88
N GLU A 24 -10.72 14.29 24.00
CA GLU A 24 -11.96 14.43 24.78
C GLU A 24 -12.04 15.82 25.42
N GLU A 25 -10.95 16.32 26.03
CA GLU A 25 -10.86 17.64 26.65
C GLU A 25 -11.14 18.79 25.65
N ILE A 26 -10.63 18.67 24.42
CA ILE A 26 -10.87 19.66 23.36
C ILE A 26 -12.17 19.40 22.56
N GLY A 27 -12.99 18.44 22.99
CA GLY A 27 -14.31 18.15 22.40
C GLY A 27 -14.25 17.51 20.99
N LEU A 28 -13.15 16.88 20.63
CA LEU A 28 -13.03 16.14 19.36
C LEU A 28 -13.70 14.78 19.40
N ILE A 29 -13.68 14.11 20.55
CA ILE A 29 -14.35 12.83 20.81
C ILE A 29 -15.10 12.92 22.14
N GLU A 30 -16.10 12.07 22.32
CA GLU A 30 -16.90 12.02 23.54
C GLU A 30 -16.91 10.59 24.11
N SER A 31 -16.83 10.48 25.44
CA SER A 31 -17.03 9.20 26.12
C SER A 31 -18.48 9.04 26.55
N VAL A 32 -18.98 7.81 26.49
CA VAL A 32 -20.30 7.43 27.00
C VAL A 32 -20.13 6.91 28.42
N LYS A 33 -20.83 7.50 29.39
CA LYS A 33 -20.91 6.98 30.75
C LYS A 33 -22.07 5.99 30.83
N LYS A 34 -21.78 4.72 31.14
CA LYS A 34 -22.82 3.75 31.55
C LYS A 34 -23.04 3.88 33.04
N GLU A 35 -24.31 3.90 33.50
CA GLU A 35 -24.72 4.11 34.88
C GLU A 35 -24.09 3.09 35.86
N ASP A 36 -23.69 1.90 35.40
CA ASP A 36 -23.10 0.84 36.23
C ASP A 36 -21.61 0.62 36.01
N TYR A 37 -20.90 1.49 35.28
CA TYR A 37 -19.49 1.26 34.93
C TYR A 37 -18.63 2.45 35.32
N ALA A 38 -17.66 2.20 36.21
CA ALA A 38 -16.73 3.25 36.70
C ALA A 38 -15.76 3.77 35.62
N TYR A 39 -15.71 3.16 34.45
CA TYR A 39 -14.76 3.47 33.39
C TYR A 39 -15.42 4.17 32.19
N ARG A 40 -14.66 5.09 31.57
CA ARG A 40 -15.04 5.72 30.29
C ARG A 40 -15.13 4.68 29.20
N THR A 41 -16.26 4.66 28.50
CA THR A 41 -16.48 3.81 27.33
C THR A 41 -16.74 4.65 26.09
N TYR A 42 -16.40 4.15 24.94
CA TYR A 42 -16.51 4.80 23.64
C TYR A 42 -17.32 3.89 22.71
N ASP A 43 -18.28 4.46 22.02
CA ASP A 43 -19.11 3.75 21.07
C ASP A 43 -18.48 3.72 19.67
N ASP A 44 -19.13 3.01 18.73
CA ASP A 44 -18.68 2.90 17.34
C ASP A 44 -18.67 4.26 16.62
N ALA A 45 -19.53 5.20 17.01
CA ALA A 45 -19.55 6.53 16.43
C ALA A 45 -18.29 7.30 16.81
N THR A 46 -17.90 7.23 18.07
CA THR A 46 -16.64 7.81 18.58
C THR A 46 -15.42 7.13 17.96
N ALA A 47 -15.45 5.81 17.76
CA ALA A 47 -14.38 5.08 17.09
C ALA A 47 -14.19 5.55 15.64
N ARG A 48 -15.27 5.68 14.86
CA ARG A 48 -15.23 6.26 13.51
C ARG A 48 -14.73 7.70 13.49
N ARG A 49 -15.16 8.51 14.46
CA ARG A 49 -14.71 9.90 14.62
C ARG A 49 -13.20 9.97 14.88
N LEU A 50 -12.70 9.10 15.75
CA LEU A 50 -11.27 8.98 16.03
C LEU A 50 -10.49 8.61 14.77
N GLN A 51 -11.00 7.68 13.98
CA GLN A 51 -10.39 7.29 12.70
C GLN A 51 -10.30 8.48 11.73
N GLN A 52 -11.35 9.30 11.62
CA GLN A 52 -11.34 10.52 10.81
C GLN A 52 -10.28 11.51 11.30
N ILE A 53 -10.19 11.74 12.62
CA ILE A 53 -9.18 12.63 13.22
C ILE A 53 -7.77 12.14 12.85
N ILE A 54 -7.51 10.86 13.01
CA ILE A 54 -6.20 10.26 12.69
C ILE A 54 -5.86 10.43 11.22
N LEU A 55 -6.83 10.18 10.31
CA LEU A 55 -6.65 10.37 8.87
C LEU A 55 -6.26 11.82 8.53
N LEU A 56 -6.99 12.79 9.06
CA LEU A 56 -6.73 14.21 8.81
C LEU A 56 -5.38 14.65 9.41
N ARG A 57 -5.01 14.11 10.58
CA ARG A 57 -3.68 14.34 11.18
C ARG A 57 -2.53 13.82 10.31
N LYS A 58 -2.72 12.69 9.62
CA LYS A 58 -1.74 12.16 8.65
C LYS A 58 -1.49 13.13 7.50
N LEU A 59 -2.50 13.86 7.08
CA LEU A 59 -2.39 14.92 6.08
C LEU A 59 -1.78 16.22 6.65
N ARG A 60 -1.20 16.18 7.86
CA ARG A 60 -0.60 17.33 8.57
C ARG A 60 -1.60 18.45 8.91
N ILE A 61 -2.91 18.17 8.88
CA ILE A 61 -3.93 19.17 9.24
C ILE A 61 -3.89 19.44 10.74
N LYS A 62 -3.92 20.70 11.13
CA LYS A 62 -3.87 21.14 12.54
C LYS A 62 -5.13 20.68 13.27
N LEU A 63 -5.02 20.37 14.58
CA LEU A 63 -6.17 19.91 15.37
C LEU A 63 -7.32 20.91 15.40
N GLN A 64 -7.02 22.22 15.38
CA GLN A 64 -8.04 23.26 15.31
C GLN A 64 -8.86 23.19 14.01
N ASP A 65 -8.21 22.94 12.88
CA ASP A 65 -8.86 22.82 11.59
C ASP A 65 -9.64 21.51 11.48
N ILE A 66 -9.12 20.41 12.07
CA ILE A 66 -9.85 19.15 12.21
C ILE A 66 -11.14 19.37 13.02
N ALA A 67 -11.06 20.12 14.13
CA ALA A 67 -12.23 20.45 14.91
C ALA A 67 -13.27 21.26 14.09
N ARG A 68 -12.82 22.25 13.32
CA ARG A 68 -13.68 23.04 12.42
C ARG A 68 -14.40 22.17 11.38
N ILE A 69 -13.67 21.25 10.74
CA ILE A 69 -14.22 20.32 9.73
C ILE A 69 -15.26 19.41 10.37
N LEU A 70 -14.92 18.79 11.51
CA LEU A 70 -15.75 17.76 12.11
C LEU A 70 -16.94 18.28 12.93
N GLN A 71 -16.88 19.51 13.43
CA GLN A 71 -17.97 20.11 14.22
C GLN A 71 -19.07 20.72 13.34
N ASN A 72 -18.70 21.32 12.22
CA ASN A 72 -19.66 22.06 11.41
C ASN A 72 -20.38 21.22 10.34
N ASN A 73 -19.90 20.02 10.04
CA ASN A 73 -20.46 19.12 9.02
C ASN A 73 -20.74 19.81 7.66
N GLN A 74 -20.03 20.91 7.38
CA GLN A 74 -20.19 21.72 6.16
C GLN A 74 -19.01 21.45 5.23
N THR A 75 -19.31 20.94 4.05
CA THR A 75 -18.31 20.63 3.03
C THR A 75 -17.44 21.83 2.65
N ILE A 76 -18.00 23.05 2.71
CA ILE A 76 -17.28 24.28 2.38
C ILE A 76 -16.08 24.52 3.31
N ILE A 77 -16.22 24.26 4.60
CA ILE A 77 -15.12 24.42 5.58
C ILE A 77 -14.00 23.42 5.32
N ALA A 78 -14.36 22.19 4.94
CA ALA A 78 -13.35 21.19 4.56
C ALA A 78 -12.59 21.63 3.30
N ILE A 79 -13.27 22.19 2.30
CA ILE A 79 -12.66 22.72 1.08
C ILE A 79 -11.67 23.83 1.43
N GLU A 80 -12.08 24.83 2.20
CA GLU A 80 -11.22 25.94 2.62
C GLU A 80 -9.93 25.45 3.30
N VAL A 81 -10.05 24.51 4.25
CA VAL A 81 -8.91 23.96 4.98
C VAL A 81 -7.98 23.18 4.03
N PHE A 82 -8.53 22.39 3.11
CA PHE A 82 -7.71 21.66 2.15
C PHE A 82 -7.02 22.57 1.15
N GLU A 83 -7.67 23.65 0.69
CA GLU A 83 -7.05 24.65 -0.17
C GLU A 83 -5.88 25.35 0.51
N GLU A 84 -6.03 25.72 1.80
CA GLU A 84 -4.96 26.29 2.61
C GLU A 84 -3.80 25.30 2.77
N CYS A 85 -4.08 24.04 3.11
CA CYS A 85 -3.06 23.00 3.21
C CYS A 85 -2.35 22.76 1.88
N LEU A 86 -3.08 22.76 0.76
CA LEU A 86 -2.50 22.60 -0.58
C LEU A 86 -1.55 23.75 -0.92
N LYS A 87 -1.91 24.98 -0.55
CA LYS A 87 -1.04 26.15 -0.72
C LYS A 87 0.24 26.00 0.08
N ASP A 88 0.13 25.66 1.39
CA ASP A 88 1.29 25.46 2.27
C ASP A 88 2.24 24.39 1.70
N VAL A 89 1.71 23.25 1.25
CA VAL A 89 2.49 22.16 0.63
C VAL A 89 3.16 22.63 -0.66
N SER A 90 2.44 23.41 -1.49
CA SER A 90 3.00 23.93 -2.74
C SER A 90 4.16 24.90 -2.51
N GLU A 91 4.10 25.70 -1.45
CA GLU A 91 5.20 26.58 -1.03
C GLU A 91 6.38 25.78 -0.50
N GLU A 92 6.15 24.72 0.29
CA GLU A 92 7.19 23.79 0.78
C GLU A 92 7.89 23.08 -0.39
N ILE A 93 7.14 22.60 -1.38
CA ILE A 93 7.70 21.97 -2.59
C ILE A 93 8.62 22.94 -3.35
N LYS A 94 8.19 24.19 -3.59
CA LYS A 94 9.02 25.20 -4.26
C LYS A 94 10.33 25.46 -3.52
N ALA A 95 10.27 25.54 -2.20
CA ALA A 95 11.47 25.75 -1.38
C ALA A 95 12.42 24.54 -1.43
N LEU A 96 11.89 23.32 -1.39
CA LEU A 96 12.67 22.09 -1.52
C LEU A 96 13.28 21.94 -2.93
N ASP A 97 12.56 22.32 -3.98
CA ASP A 97 13.09 22.36 -5.35
C ASP A 97 14.26 23.34 -5.48
N THR A 98 14.16 24.50 -4.84
CA THR A 98 15.27 25.47 -4.81
C THR A 98 16.50 24.89 -4.09
N ILE A 99 16.32 24.22 -2.96
CA ILE A 99 17.40 23.54 -2.23
C ILE A 99 18.03 22.44 -3.10
N ARG A 100 17.21 21.63 -3.78
CA ARG A 100 17.68 20.60 -4.71
C ARG A 100 18.55 21.21 -5.81
N TYR A 101 18.07 22.28 -6.44
CA TYR A 101 18.84 23.00 -7.47
C TYR A 101 20.19 23.50 -6.95
N LEU A 102 20.25 24.04 -5.72
CA LEU A 102 21.48 24.47 -5.10
C LEU A 102 22.48 23.33 -4.86
N TYR A 103 21.96 22.15 -4.40
CA TYR A 103 22.80 20.97 -4.26
C TYR A 103 23.38 20.49 -5.60
N GLU A 104 22.56 20.49 -6.65
CA GLU A 104 23.01 20.11 -8.00
C GLU A 104 24.12 21.05 -8.51
N LYS A 105 23.96 22.38 -8.29
CA LYS A 105 24.95 23.37 -8.63
C LYS A 105 26.26 23.20 -7.84
N LEU A 106 26.16 23.01 -6.53
CA LEU A 106 27.30 22.75 -5.67
C LEU A 106 28.06 21.49 -6.07
N LEU A 107 27.35 20.41 -6.37
CA LEU A 107 27.94 19.16 -6.84
C LEU A 107 28.67 19.34 -8.18
N MET A 108 28.09 20.11 -9.10
CA MET A 108 28.73 20.39 -10.39
C MET A 108 30.04 21.17 -10.18
N GLN A 109 30.02 22.23 -9.38
CA GLN A 109 31.20 23.01 -9.07
C GLN A 109 32.31 22.22 -8.34
N LEU A 110 31.92 21.36 -7.39
CA LEU A 110 32.86 20.47 -6.69
C LEU A 110 33.50 19.45 -7.66
N ARG A 111 32.73 18.92 -8.60
CA ARG A 111 33.29 18.01 -9.62
C ARG A 111 34.24 18.68 -10.59
N GLU A 112 33.98 19.94 -10.93
CA GLU A 112 34.86 20.74 -11.79
C GLU A 112 36.13 21.17 -11.05
N SER A 113 36.04 21.37 -9.69
CA SER A 113 37.13 21.86 -8.84
C SER A 113 38.02 20.74 -8.26
N ILE A 114 37.91 19.49 -8.74
CA ILE A 114 38.70 18.35 -8.24
C ILE A 114 40.22 18.59 -8.36
N THR A 115 40.64 19.60 -9.10
CA THR A 115 42.06 19.92 -9.36
C THR A 115 42.71 20.97 -8.48
N GLU A 116 42.01 21.91 -7.83
CA GLU A 116 42.75 23.00 -7.19
C GLU A 116 42.28 23.64 -5.87
N SER A 117 41.06 23.51 -5.42
CA SER A 117 40.70 24.23 -4.15
C SER A 117 39.42 23.75 -3.52
N GLY A 118 39.45 22.71 -2.77
CA GLY A 118 38.38 22.21 -1.93
C GLY A 118 37.17 23.12 -1.61
N MET A 119 36.31 22.72 -0.72
CA MET A 119 35.01 23.35 -0.36
C MET A 119 35.05 24.88 -0.13
N LEU A 120 36.23 25.47 0.20
CA LEU A 120 36.43 26.91 0.38
C LEU A 120 36.30 27.73 -0.93
N GLY A 121 36.54 27.15 -2.11
CA GLY A 121 36.34 27.81 -3.41
C GLY A 121 34.85 27.95 -3.80
N VAL A 122 34.01 27.01 -3.37
CA VAL A 122 32.58 26.99 -3.66
C VAL A 122 31.82 28.05 -2.85
N VAL A 123 32.25 28.30 -1.61
CA VAL A 123 31.62 29.29 -0.71
C VAL A 123 31.93 30.75 -1.11
N LYS A 124 32.85 30.99 -2.06
CA LYS A 124 33.14 32.33 -2.59
C LYS A 124 32.21 32.78 -3.74
N ASN A 125 31.25 32.00 -4.11
CA ASN A 125 30.28 32.35 -5.15
C ASN A 125 29.16 33.21 -4.56
N ASP A 126 29.25 34.53 -4.73
CA ASP A 126 28.34 35.53 -4.16
C ASP A 126 26.88 35.27 -4.55
N VAL A 127 26.61 34.78 -5.78
CA VAL A 127 25.27 34.46 -6.26
C VAL A 127 24.65 33.26 -5.51
N LEU A 128 25.48 32.26 -5.19
CA LEU A 128 25.03 31.10 -4.38
C LEU A 128 24.73 31.51 -2.93
N LEU A 129 25.60 32.37 -2.36
CA LEU A 129 25.44 32.92 -1.00
C LEU A 129 24.17 33.77 -0.90
N GLU A 130 23.89 34.66 -1.85
CA GLU A 130 22.69 35.48 -1.90
C GLU A 130 21.44 34.59 -2.05
N THR A 131 21.49 33.53 -2.89
CA THR A 131 20.39 32.61 -3.07
C THR A 131 20.11 31.81 -1.79
N ILE A 132 21.18 31.35 -1.10
CA ILE A 132 21.04 30.64 0.18
C ILE A 132 20.47 31.57 1.27
N GLN A 133 20.90 32.82 1.31
CA GLN A 133 20.40 33.82 2.27
C GLN A 133 18.94 34.22 2.00
N SER A 134 18.53 34.23 0.73
CA SER A 134 17.17 34.56 0.35
C SER A 134 16.15 33.39 0.55
N LEU A 135 16.67 32.18 0.79
CA LEU A 135 15.78 31.05 1.13
C LEU A 135 15.03 31.37 2.42
N PRO A 136 13.69 31.36 2.40
CA PRO A 136 12.93 31.45 3.63
C PRO A 136 13.43 30.32 4.54
N LEU A 137 13.82 30.67 5.78
CA LEU A 137 14.07 29.65 6.81
C LEU A 137 12.82 28.77 6.83
N ILE A 138 12.90 27.62 6.17
CA ILE A 138 11.89 26.59 6.32
C ILE A 138 11.89 26.34 7.81
N LYS A 139 10.94 26.95 8.50
CA LYS A 139 10.67 26.62 9.90
C LYS A 139 10.31 25.16 9.87
N THR A 140 11.33 24.31 9.98
CA THR A 140 11.14 22.92 10.27
C THR A 140 10.40 22.87 11.60
N LYS A 141 9.08 22.91 11.54
CA LYS A 141 8.19 22.52 12.65
C LYS A 141 8.46 21.09 13.12
N LEU A 142 9.56 20.52 12.63
CA LEU A 142 10.02 19.14 12.88
C LEU A 142 10.49 18.88 14.32
N LYS A 143 10.74 19.89 15.16
CA LYS A 143 11.27 19.64 16.51
C LYS A 143 10.19 19.45 17.57
N GLU A 144 9.04 20.04 17.45
CA GLU A 144 7.96 19.83 18.42
C GLU A 144 7.05 18.63 18.07
N ASP A 145 7.03 18.25 16.78
CA ASP A 145 6.24 17.10 16.30
C ASP A 145 7.03 15.77 16.28
N LYS A 146 8.36 15.76 16.51
CA LYS A 146 9.15 14.52 16.42
C LYS A 146 8.66 13.41 17.36
N VAL A 147 8.35 13.72 18.59
CA VAL A 147 7.83 12.73 19.56
C VAL A 147 6.39 12.31 19.19
N ARG A 148 5.60 13.23 18.63
CA ARG A 148 4.24 12.96 18.16
C ARG A 148 4.18 12.28 16.79
N MET A 149 5.18 12.52 15.91
CA MET A 149 5.29 11.82 14.62
C MET A 149 5.74 10.37 14.77
N GLU A 150 6.64 10.06 15.69
CA GLU A 150 7.00 8.67 16.01
C GLU A 150 5.83 7.90 16.60
N ASP A 151 5.06 8.53 17.50
CA ASP A 151 3.82 7.95 18.03
C ASP A 151 2.75 7.81 16.94
N LEU A 152 2.59 8.79 16.04
CA LEU A 152 1.68 8.73 14.91
C LEU A 152 2.14 7.74 13.83
N ASN A 153 3.43 7.56 13.63
CA ASN A 153 3.97 6.55 12.72
C ASN A 153 3.74 5.14 13.26
N LYS A 154 3.92 4.90 14.55
CA LYS A 154 3.52 3.63 15.20
C LYS A 154 2.03 3.37 15.10
N VAL A 155 1.22 4.43 15.22
CA VAL A 155 -0.24 4.38 15.00
C VAL A 155 -0.55 4.03 13.54
N ASN A 156 0.19 4.64 12.61
CA ASN A 156 0.03 4.38 11.19
C ASN A 156 0.42 2.95 10.81
N GLU A 157 1.47 2.42 11.41
CA GLU A 157 1.88 1.02 11.27
C GLU A 157 0.81 0.05 11.79
N ASN A 158 0.14 0.37 12.88
CA ASN A 158 -0.93 -0.46 13.44
C ASN A 158 -2.26 -0.34 12.67
N ILE A 159 -2.58 0.83 12.08
CA ILE A 159 -3.79 1.00 11.23
C ILE A 159 -3.58 0.37 9.84
N GLN A 160 -2.34 0.32 9.36
CA GLN A 160 -1.96 -0.34 8.09
C GLN A 160 -1.58 -1.81 8.29
N ARG A 161 -1.88 -2.42 9.42
CA ARG A 161 -1.63 -3.84 9.67
C ARG A 161 -2.93 -4.61 9.47
N LEU A 162 -2.85 -5.66 8.65
CA LEU A 162 -3.95 -6.60 8.54
C LEU A 162 -4.17 -7.30 9.88
N ARG A 163 -5.43 -7.48 10.24
CA ARG A 163 -5.84 -8.31 11.38
C ARG A 163 -5.83 -9.77 10.94
N ASP A 164 -5.69 -10.67 11.90
CA ASP A 164 -5.64 -12.11 11.62
C ASP A 164 -6.93 -12.60 10.92
N GLU A 165 -8.08 -11.99 11.23
CA GLU A 165 -9.37 -12.33 10.60
C GLU A 165 -9.47 -11.88 9.12
N GLU A 166 -8.61 -10.97 8.68
CA GLU A 166 -8.58 -10.47 7.29
C GLU A 166 -7.69 -11.32 6.39
N VAL A 167 -6.81 -12.15 6.99
CA VAL A 167 -5.89 -13.02 6.27
C VAL A 167 -6.37 -14.46 6.35
N ARG A 168 -6.57 -15.07 5.19
CA ARG A 168 -6.93 -16.48 5.09
C ARG A 168 -5.68 -17.33 4.91
N ILE A 169 -5.62 -18.45 5.61
CA ILE A 169 -4.60 -19.47 5.37
C ILE A 169 -5.22 -20.54 4.48
N ILE A 170 -4.66 -20.69 3.27
CA ILE A 170 -5.14 -21.69 2.32
C ILE A 170 -4.02 -22.65 1.94
N TYR A 171 -4.41 -23.86 1.56
CA TYR A 171 -3.53 -24.83 0.91
C TYR A 171 -3.86 -24.90 -0.57
N LEU A 172 -2.91 -24.54 -1.42
CA LEU A 172 -3.00 -24.69 -2.86
C LEU A 172 -2.35 -26.06 -3.22
N PRO A 173 -3.10 -27.01 -3.76
CA PRO A 173 -2.51 -28.27 -4.24
C PRO A 173 -1.58 -27.98 -5.45
N SER A 174 -0.65 -28.87 -5.69
CA SER A 174 0.13 -28.85 -6.94
C SER A 174 -0.80 -28.96 -8.14
N VAL A 175 -0.66 -28.06 -9.11
CA VAL A 175 -1.53 -27.99 -10.29
C VAL A 175 -0.74 -27.80 -11.58
N THR A 176 -1.19 -28.47 -12.66
CA THR A 176 -0.66 -28.24 -14.00
C THR A 176 -1.29 -26.99 -14.59
N VAL A 177 -0.47 -26.15 -15.23
CA VAL A 177 -0.91 -24.88 -15.83
C VAL A 177 -0.40 -24.74 -17.26
N ALA A 178 -1.15 -24.00 -18.08
CA ALA A 178 -0.66 -23.37 -19.28
C ALA A 178 -0.26 -21.93 -18.93
N SER A 179 0.98 -21.59 -19.22
CA SER A 179 1.58 -20.30 -18.85
C SER A 179 1.83 -19.45 -20.09
N ALA A 180 1.36 -18.20 -20.04
CA ALA A 180 1.64 -17.14 -21.00
C ALA A 180 2.57 -16.12 -20.36
N HIS A 181 3.74 -15.90 -20.95
CA HIS A 181 4.77 -15.01 -20.43
C HIS A 181 5.14 -13.94 -21.46
N TYR A 182 5.26 -12.69 -21.01
CA TYR A 182 5.71 -11.59 -21.85
C TYR A 182 6.62 -10.65 -21.07
N ILE A 183 7.66 -10.14 -21.72
CA ILE A 183 8.58 -9.14 -21.19
C ILE A 183 8.57 -7.94 -22.13
N GLY A 184 8.28 -6.74 -21.64
CA GLY A 184 8.24 -5.54 -22.47
C GLY A 184 7.29 -4.47 -21.95
N GLU A 185 6.74 -3.67 -22.86
CA GLU A 185 5.73 -2.66 -22.54
C GLU A 185 4.37 -3.34 -22.28
N ASN A 186 3.70 -2.92 -21.20
CA ASN A 186 2.40 -3.44 -20.76
C ASN A 186 2.36 -4.98 -20.72
N PRO A 187 3.29 -5.62 -19.97
CA PRO A 187 3.46 -7.06 -20.03
C PRO A 187 2.22 -7.82 -19.53
N GLU A 188 1.43 -7.26 -18.63
CA GLU A 188 0.17 -7.83 -18.17
C GLU A 188 -0.83 -7.98 -19.31
N ASP A 189 -1.05 -6.91 -20.08
CA ASP A 189 -2.01 -6.91 -21.20
C ASP A 189 -1.60 -7.91 -22.29
N GLN A 190 -0.30 -7.99 -22.60
CA GLN A 190 0.23 -8.89 -23.62
C GLN A 190 0.13 -10.36 -23.18
N ALA A 191 0.56 -10.67 -21.97
CA ALA A 191 0.46 -12.03 -21.44
C ALA A 191 -1.00 -12.47 -21.29
N GLN A 192 -1.88 -11.55 -20.85
CA GLN A 192 -3.31 -11.81 -20.74
C GLN A 192 -3.96 -12.07 -22.09
N ALA A 193 -3.60 -11.30 -23.14
CA ALA A 193 -4.13 -11.52 -24.48
C ALA A 193 -3.78 -12.91 -25.02
N ILE A 194 -2.53 -13.36 -24.82
CA ILE A 194 -2.07 -14.71 -25.20
C ILE A 194 -2.88 -15.78 -24.44
N LEU A 195 -3.06 -15.61 -23.12
CA LEU A 195 -3.80 -16.56 -22.31
C LEU A 195 -5.29 -16.60 -22.70
N ASN A 196 -5.89 -15.45 -22.94
CA ASN A 196 -7.31 -15.32 -23.33
C ASN A 196 -7.57 -16.05 -24.66
N GLN A 197 -6.67 -15.90 -25.62
CA GLN A 197 -6.76 -16.63 -26.88
C GLN A 197 -6.76 -18.13 -26.66
N PHE A 198 -5.82 -18.65 -25.88
CA PHE A 198 -5.74 -20.07 -25.53
C PHE A 198 -7.01 -20.57 -24.83
N VAL A 199 -7.50 -19.88 -23.79
CA VAL A 199 -8.72 -20.26 -23.07
C VAL A 199 -9.92 -20.36 -24.01
N LYS A 200 -10.03 -19.42 -24.96
CA LYS A 200 -11.12 -19.37 -25.95
C LYS A 200 -10.98 -20.51 -26.98
N GLU A 201 -9.80 -20.72 -27.54
CA GLU A 201 -9.55 -21.76 -28.55
C GLU A 201 -9.76 -23.16 -27.99
N GLN A 202 -9.32 -23.39 -26.74
CA GLN A 202 -9.50 -24.68 -26.06
C GLN A 202 -10.88 -24.82 -25.40
N LYS A 203 -11.71 -23.78 -25.45
CA LYS A 203 -13.04 -23.76 -24.80
C LYS A 203 -13.01 -24.17 -23.33
N LEU A 204 -11.96 -23.74 -22.59
CA LEU A 204 -11.78 -24.14 -21.19
C LEU A 204 -12.96 -23.76 -20.31
N ASN A 205 -13.65 -22.66 -20.59
CA ASN A 205 -14.88 -22.25 -19.91
C ASN A 205 -16.05 -23.26 -20.08
N GLU A 206 -16.01 -24.10 -21.11
CA GLU A 206 -17.01 -25.15 -21.35
C GLU A 206 -16.56 -26.51 -20.78
N THR A 207 -15.26 -26.85 -20.97
CA THR A 207 -14.68 -28.16 -20.67
C THR A 207 -14.14 -28.26 -19.23
N ASN A 208 -13.67 -27.18 -18.67
CA ASN A 208 -13.11 -27.09 -17.31
C ASN A 208 -13.65 -25.87 -16.56
N LYS A 209 -14.92 -25.87 -16.18
CA LYS A 209 -15.61 -24.74 -15.53
C LYS A 209 -14.98 -24.26 -14.22
N GLY A 210 -14.09 -25.03 -13.64
CA GLY A 210 -13.41 -24.73 -12.39
C GLY A 210 -11.95 -24.28 -12.57
N PHE A 211 -11.53 -23.91 -13.78
CA PHE A 211 -10.17 -23.44 -13.95
C PHE A 211 -9.88 -22.18 -13.14
N ARG A 212 -8.65 -22.08 -12.68
CA ARG A 212 -8.14 -20.94 -11.91
C ARG A 212 -7.11 -20.20 -12.77
N VAL A 213 -7.02 -18.89 -12.54
CA VAL A 213 -6.02 -18.04 -13.22
C VAL A 213 -5.16 -17.37 -12.16
N PHE A 214 -3.85 -17.53 -12.32
CA PHE A 214 -2.84 -16.91 -11.47
C PHE A 214 -1.99 -15.96 -12.29
N GLY A 215 -1.50 -14.89 -11.67
CA GLY A 215 -0.58 -13.96 -12.27
C GLY A 215 0.56 -13.62 -11.33
N PHE A 216 1.72 -13.24 -11.89
CA PHE A 216 2.87 -12.75 -11.13
C PHE A 216 3.89 -12.06 -12.02
N ASN A 217 4.65 -11.12 -11.47
CA ASN A 217 5.76 -10.50 -12.18
C ASN A 217 6.90 -11.51 -12.42
N ASN A 218 7.38 -11.61 -13.67
CA ASN A 218 8.50 -12.48 -14.04
C ASN A 218 9.31 -11.89 -15.22
N PRO A 219 10.49 -11.26 -15.01
CA PRO A 219 11.03 -10.84 -13.73
C PRO A 219 10.26 -9.64 -13.13
N SER A 220 10.34 -9.45 -11.82
CA SER A 220 9.86 -8.24 -11.15
C SER A 220 10.70 -7.02 -11.54
N PRO A 221 10.11 -5.82 -11.64
CA PRO A 221 10.86 -4.58 -11.86
C PRO A 221 11.74 -4.29 -10.63
N LYS A 222 13.02 -3.95 -10.86
CA LYS A 222 13.95 -3.55 -9.80
C LYS A 222 13.83 -2.07 -9.44
N ARG A 223 13.33 -1.26 -10.39
CA ARG A 223 13.14 0.20 -10.23
C ARG A 223 11.87 0.62 -10.97
N LEU A 224 11.26 1.70 -10.50
CA LEU A 224 10.12 2.31 -11.18
C LEU A 224 10.48 2.70 -12.63
N GLY A 225 9.67 2.27 -13.61
CA GLY A 225 9.89 2.52 -15.03
C GLY A 225 10.87 1.57 -15.75
N GLU A 226 11.37 0.54 -15.06
CA GLU A 226 12.19 -0.50 -15.68
C GLU A 226 11.31 -1.50 -16.44
N VAL A 227 11.85 -2.02 -17.55
CA VAL A 227 11.21 -3.11 -18.30
C VAL A 227 11.16 -4.35 -17.41
N TYR A 228 9.99 -4.94 -17.30
CA TYR A 228 9.75 -6.16 -16.53
C TYR A 228 8.91 -7.15 -17.33
N GLY A 229 8.68 -8.31 -16.76
CA GLY A 229 7.81 -9.31 -17.35
C GLY A 229 6.65 -9.66 -16.45
N TYR A 230 5.59 -10.16 -17.07
CA TYR A 230 4.45 -10.72 -16.37
C TYR A 230 4.09 -12.10 -16.92
N GLU A 231 3.67 -12.97 -16.03
CA GLU A 231 3.30 -14.33 -16.37
C GLU A 231 1.89 -14.62 -15.87
N PHE A 232 1.01 -15.05 -16.78
CA PHE A 232 -0.31 -15.56 -16.45
C PHE A 232 -0.36 -17.07 -16.63
N CYS A 233 -0.96 -17.76 -15.67
CA CYS A 233 -1.12 -19.20 -15.64
C CYS A 233 -2.60 -19.56 -15.52
N VAL A 234 -3.10 -20.46 -16.38
CA VAL A 234 -4.42 -21.07 -16.24
C VAL A 234 -4.30 -22.55 -15.92
N THR A 235 -5.05 -23.03 -14.93
CA THR A 235 -5.03 -24.46 -14.58
C THR A 235 -5.67 -25.30 -15.67
N ILE A 236 -4.98 -26.41 -16.03
CA ILE A 236 -5.40 -27.36 -17.04
C ILE A 236 -5.25 -28.80 -16.53
N PRO A 237 -6.00 -29.80 -17.08
CA PRO A 237 -5.71 -31.20 -16.87
C PRO A 237 -4.30 -31.58 -17.32
N GLU A 238 -3.70 -32.57 -16.66
CA GLU A 238 -2.32 -33.00 -16.97
C GLU A 238 -2.12 -33.48 -18.41
N GLU A 239 -3.14 -34.08 -18.99
CA GLU A 239 -3.12 -34.64 -20.35
C GLU A 239 -3.20 -33.57 -21.44
N TYR A 240 -3.51 -32.29 -21.09
CA TYR A 240 -3.66 -31.24 -22.08
C TYR A 240 -2.30 -30.89 -22.72
N GLU A 241 -2.29 -30.81 -24.06
CA GLU A 241 -1.18 -30.27 -24.81
C GLU A 241 -1.28 -28.72 -24.85
N VAL A 242 -0.15 -28.07 -24.60
CA VAL A 242 -0.06 -26.61 -24.57
C VAL A 242 0.72 -26.15 -25.81
N PRO A 243 0.06 -25.46 -26.75
CA PRO A 243 0.72 -24.96 -27.95
C PRO A 243 1.61 -23.75 -27.68
N LYS A 244 2.66 -23.56 -28.46
CA LYS A 244 3.43 -22.30 -28.43
C LYS A 244 2.53 -21.13 -28.82
N PRO A 245 2.69 -19.92 -28.22
CA PRO A 245 3.83 -19.51 -27.38
C PRO A 245 3.70 -19.87 -25.89
N LEU A 246 2.60 -20.51 -25.45
CA LEU A 246 2.44 -20.91 -24.06
C LEU A 246 3.39 -22.05 -23.68
N GLU A 247 3.61 -22.18 -22.38
CA GLU A 247 4.40 -23.27 -21.80
C GLU A 247 3.59 -24.04 -20.76
N LYS A 248 3.73 -25.36 -20.77
CA LYS A 248 3.17 -26.22 -19.75
C LYS A 248 4.08 -26.25 -18.53
N LYS A 249 3.56 -25.88 -17.37
CA LYS A 249 4.31 -25.82 -16.11
C LYS A 249 3.53 -26.47 -14.97
N ILE A 250 4.21 -26.72 -13.87
CA ILE A 250 3.60 -27.17 -12.62
C ILE A 250 3.78 -26.05 -11.59
N LEU A 251 2.68 -25.58 -11.00
CA LEU A 251 2.72 -24.80 -9.79
C LEU A 251 2.73 -25.78 -8.63
N GLU A 252 3.83 -25.80 -7.85
CA GLU A 252 4.01 -26.78 -6.78
C GLU A 252 2.98 -26.69 -5.66
N GLY A 253 2.35 -25.53 -5.51
CA GLY A 253 1.36 -25.33 -4.46
C GLY A 253 1.98 -25.19 -3.07
N GLY A 254 1.22 -25.54 -2.03
CA GLY A 254 1.60 -25.43 -0.62
C GLY A 254 0.73 -24.43 0.15
N MET A 255 1.14 -24.04 1.35
CA MET A 255 0.39 -23.10 2.17
C MET A 255 0.64 -21.65 1.73
N TYR A 256 -0.42 -20.85 1.79
CA TYR A 256 -0.38 -19.43 1.47
C TYR A 256 -1.14 -18.61 2.50
N ALA A 257 -0.59 -17.46 2.89
CA ALA A 257 -1.35 -16.38 3.50
C ALA A 257 -2.00 -15.56 2.38
N VAL A 258 -3.30 -15.31 2.49
CA VAL A 258 -4.11 -14.76 1.41
C VAL A 258 -4.93 -13.57 1.87
N TYR A 259 -4.87 -12.49 1.11
CA TYR A 259 -5.65 -11.29 1.33
C TYR A 259 -6.39 -10.88 0.06
N CYS A 260 -7.73 -10.76 0.16
CA CYS A 260 -8.56 -10.40 -0.97
C CYS A 260 -8.61 -8.88 -1.17
N ILE A 261 -8.37 -8.44 -2.41
CA ILE A 261 -8.41 -7.04 -2.81
C ILE A 261 -9.35 -6.83 -4.02
N LYS A 262 -9.70 -5.59 -4.27
CA LYS A 262 -10.24 -5.21 -5.59
C LYS A 262 -9.10 -5.07 -6.59
N MET A 263 -9.37 -5.35 -7.86
CA MET A 263 -8.43 -5.07 -8.94
C MET A 263 -7.99 -3.59 -8.87
N GLY A 264 -6.69 -3.38 -8.86
CA GLY A 264 -6.06 -2.06 -8.76
C GLY A 264 -5.56 -1.68 -7.37
N ASP A 265 -6.01 -2.33 -6.29
CA ASP A 265 -5.59 -2.02 -4.91
C ASP A 265 -4.23 -2.68 -4.57
N PHE A 266 -3.27 -2.68 -5.50
CA PHE A 266 -1.97 -3.37 -5.34
C PHE A 266 -1.08 -2.77 -4.25
N GLU A 267 -1.36 -1.56 -3.78
CA GLU A 267 -0.72 -0.98 -2.60
C GLU A 267 -0.98 -1.77 -1.31
N LYS A 268 -1.84 -2.79 -1.35
CA LYS A 268 -2.10 -3.72 -0.26
C LYS A 268 -1.04 -4.82 -0.11
N TRP A 269 -0.23 -5.10 -1.14
CA TRP A 269 0.85 -6.09 -1.07
C TRP A 269 1.77 -5.92 0.15
N PRO A 270 2.29 -4.71 0.46
CA PRO A 270 3.10 -4.50 1.65
C PRO A 270 2.42 -4.85 2.97
N LEU A 271 1.09 -4.78 3.04
CA LEU A 271 0.35 -5.13 4.25
C LEU A 271 0.37 -6.63 4.51
N LEU A 272 0.17 -7.43 3.45
CA LEU A 272 0.22 -8.89 3.55
C LEU A 272 1.64 -9.37 3.86
N TRP A 273 2.67 -8.80 3.23
CA TRP A 273 4.08 -9.10 3.55
C TRP A 273 4.41 -8.80 5.01
N LYS A 274 4.03 -7.63 5.52
CA LYS A 274 4.22 -7.26 6.94
C LYS A 274 3.49 -8.19 7.89
N TRP A 275 2.30 -8.65 7.50
CA TRP A 275 1.56 -9.62 8.31
C TRP A 275 2.32 -10.94 8.43
N VAL A 276 2.84 -11.47 7.33
CA VAL A 276 3.65 -12.70 7.31
C VAL A 276 4.92 -12.53 8.15
N GLU A 277 5.67 -11.43 7.96
CA GLU A 277 6.88 -11.12 8.74
C GLU A 277 6.61 -11.02 10.25
N ALA A 278 5.45 -10.51 10.65
CA ALA A 278 5.08 -10.35 12.05
C ALA A 278 4.37 -11.57 12.65
N SER A 279 4.01 -12.57 11.85
CA SER A 279 3.31 -13.77 12.29
C SER A 279 4.14 -14.54 13.33
N GLN A 280 3.47 -15.06 14.36
CA GLN A 280 4.11 -15.95 15.34
C GLN A 280 4.04 -17.42 14.93
N GLU A 281 3.16 -17.76 14.00
CA GLU A 281 2.84 -19.12 13.59
C GLU A 281 3.48 -19.51 12.25
N TYR A 282 3.73 -18.54 11.39
CA TYR A 282 4.16 -18.78 10.02
C TYR A 282 5.45 -18.03 9.67
N ASP A 283 6.30 -18.68 8.87
CA ASP A 283 7.43 -18.07 8.18
C ASP A 283 7.14 -17.97 6.68
N TYR A 284 7.76 -17.01 6.02
CA TYR A 284 7.81 -16.94 4.58
C TYR A 284 8.50 -18.18 3.99
N ASP A 285 7.87 -18.78 2.99
CA ASP A 285 8.36 -19.99 2.30
C ASP A 285 8.70 -19.65 0.84
N LYS A 286 9.88 -19.07 0.65
CA LYS A 286 10.38 -18.71 -0.67
C LYS A 286 10.38 -19.94 -1.61
N ARG A 287 9.76 -19.77 -2.79
CA ARG A 287 9.66 -20.84 -3.82
C ARG A 287 10.27 -20.38 -5.13
N GLU A 288 11.21 -21.18 -5.63
CA GLU A 288 11.82 -20.99 -6.93
C GLU A 288 11.41 -22.16 -7.85
N PRO A 289 11.32 -21.99 -9.19
CA PRO A 289 11.75 -20.83 -9.98
C PRO A 289 10.64 -19.81 -10.32
N LEU A 290 9.52 -19.79 -9.61
CA LEU A 290 8.43 -18.85 -9.90
C LEU A 290 8.88 -17.41 -9.66
N GLY A 291 8.46 -16.50 -10.53
CA GLY A 291 8.59 -15.06 -10.30
C GLY A 291 7.98 -14.65 -8.95
N MET A 292 8.32 -13.48 -8.44
CA MET A 292 7.91 -12.99 -7.11
C MET A 292 8.22 -13.97 -5.96
N ASP A 293 9.25 -14.81 -6.11
CA ASP A 293 9.67 -15.80 -5.10
C ASP A 293 8.53 -16.75 -4.64
N GLY A 294 7.60 -17.04 -5.54
CA GLY A 294 6.44 -17.90 -5.31
C GLY A 294 5.17 -17.19 -4.84
N ALA A 295 5.17 -15.85 -4.67
CA ALA A 295 3.95 -15.09 -4.44
C ALA A 295 3.11 -15.00 -5.73
N LEU A 296 1.80 -15.06 -5.60
CA LEU A 296 0.84 -15.15 -6.69
C LEU A 296 -0.31 -14.15 -6.51
N GLU A 297 -0.93 -13.79 -7.62
CA GLU A 297 -2.21 -13.10 -7.69
C GLU A 297 -3.24 -14.06 -8.29
N GLU A 298 -4.23 -14.50 -7.54
CA GLU A 298 -5.31 -15.31 -8.11
C GLU A 298 -6.46 -14.43 -8.55
N HIS A 299 -6.84 -14.53 -9.82
CA HIS A 299 -8.01 -13.85 -10.38
C HIS A 299 -9.28 -14.61 -10.01
N LEU A 300 -10.03 -14.10 -9.04
CA LEU A 300 -11.23 -14.75 -8.54
C LEU A 300 -12.33 -14.78 -9.61
N ASN A 301 -13.06 -15.90 -9.66
CA ASN A 301 -14.16 -16.10 -10.61
C ASN A 301 -13.75 -16.01 -12.09
N ALA A 302 -12.49 -16.27 -12.41
CA ALA A 302 -11.97 -16.20 -13.78
C ALA A 302 -12.86 -16.89 -14.82
N PRO A 303 -13.42 -18.09 -14.61
CA PRO A 303 -14.30 -18.72 -15.59
C PRO A 303 -15.53 -17.88 -16.00
N LEU A 304 -16.07 -17.07 -15.10
CA LEU A 304 -17.22 -16.21 -15.41
C LEU A 304 -16.86 -15.09 -16.37
N TYR A 305 -15.62 -14.61 -16.35
CA TYR A 305 -15.16 -13.53 -17.22
C TYR A 305 -15.07 -13.92 -18.69
N TYR A 306 -14.90 -15.21 -18.95
CA TYR A 306 -14.88 -15.76 -20.31
C TYR A 306 -16.27 -16.11 -20.86
N VAL A 307 -17.29 -16.16 -19.99
CA VAL A 307 -18.68 -16.46 -20.36
C VAL A 307 -19.44 -15.17 -20.68
N GLN A 308 -19.15 -14.08 -19.99
CA GLN A 308 -19.83 -12.79 -20.15
C GLN A 308 -19.10 -11.94 -21.18
N SER A 309 -19.50 -12.04 -22.44
CA SER A 309 -18.99 -11.17 -23.49
C SER A 309 -19.68 -9.80 -23.43
N GLY A 310 -18.93 -8.73 -23.15
CA GLY A 310 -19.31 -7.37 -23.52
C GLY A 310 -19.77 -6.39 -22.45
N GLU A 311 -19.87 -6.76 -21.18
CA GLU A 311 -20.10 -5.79 -20.11
C GLU A 311 -18.81 -5.51 -19.36
N GLU A 312 -18.50 -4.21 -19.13
CA GLU A 312 -17.42 -3.78 -18.22
C GLU A 312 -17.64 -4.40 -16.84
N GLN A 313 -16.74 -5.28 -16.43
CA GLN A 313 -16.81 -5.93 -15.14
C GLN A 313 -16.42 -4.94 -14.04
N LYS A 314 -17.42 -4.43 -13.36
CA LYS A 314 -17.25 -3.39 -12.35
C LYS A 314 -16.53 -3.84 -11.06
N PHE A 315 -16.38 -5.15 -10.82
CA PHE A 315 -15.86 -5.67 -9.54
C PHE A 315 -15.02 -6.94 -9.73
N ILE A 316 -13.81 -6.77 -10.29
CA ILE A 316 -12.83 -7.85 -10.30
C ILE A 316 -12.15 -7.89 -8.93
N GLN A 317 -12.09 -9.07 -8.32
CA GLN A 317 -11.37 -9.32 -7.08
C GLN A 317 -10.14 -10.19 -7.36
N LEU A 318 -9.09 -9.92 -6.62
CA LEU A 318 -7.87 -10.70 -6.59
C LEU A 318 -7.60 -11.22 -5.19
N ASP A 319 -7.05 -12.40 -5.10
CA ASP A 319 -6.38 -12.88 -3.91
C ASP A 319 -4.87 -12.64 -4.05
N LEU A 320 -4.32 -11.77 -3.23
CA LEU A 320 -2.88 -11.68 -3.04
C LEU A 320 -2.44 -12.87 -2.18
N MET A 321 -1.43 -13.62 -2.63
CA MET A 321 -1.03 -14.88 -2.03
C MET A 321 0.47 -14.88 -1.74
N VAL A 322 0.86 -14.90 -0.47
CA VAL A 322 2.25 -15.04 -0.04
C VAL A 322 2.50 -16.46 0.44
N PRO A 323 3.46 -17.19 -0.13
CA PRO A 323 3.75 -18.55 0.30
C PRO A 323 4.31 -18.58 1.72
N ILE A 324 3.80 -19.50 2.54
CA ILE A 324 4.15 -19.63 3.96
C ILE A 324 4.37 -21.10 4.35
N ARG A 325 5.10 -21.30 5.45
CA ARG A 325 5.21 -22.58 6.16
C ARG A 325 5.00 -22.37 7.65
N GLN A 326 4.58 -23.40 8.34
CA GLN A 326 4.50 -23.35 9.81
C GLN A 326 5.90 -23.20 10.42
N LYS A 327 6.02 -22.36 11.43
CA LYS A 327 7.22 -22.29 12.27
C LYS A 327 7.43 -23.59 13.00
N LYS A 328 8.69 -24.01 13.09
CA LYS A 328 9.07 -25.22 13.83
C LYS A 328 9.17 -24.94 15.32
#